data_2bdbe5449d67479b2a427bce96ce84f1
#
_entry.id   2bdbe5449d67479b2a427bce96ce84f1
#
_cell.length_a   1.000
_cell.length_b   1.000
_cell.length_c   1.000
_cell.angle_alpha   90.00
_cell.angle_beta   90.00
_cell.angle_gamma   90.00
#
_symmetry.space_group_name_H-M   'P 1'
#
loop_
_entity.id
_entity.type
_entity.pdbx_description
1 polymer ?
#
loop_
_entity_poly.entity_id
_entity_poly.type
_entity_poly.pdbx_seq_one_letter_code
_entity_poly.pdbx_strand_id
1 'polypeptide(L)'
;NTMRGFNIPDSLHAHNRTNIMAAARLLLSLDKHYRYIKQPEERLKFVLAAYNAGYGHINDAMRLAHKYGYNKYKWDNNVDSFLINKSKKEYYTDPLCRNGEFNGWRETLSFVKKVHNNWQRFSHTQKNYSDSIKRIITTNTLKRIKYSE
;
A
#
# COMPACT_ATOMS: atom_id res chain seq x y z
N ASN A 1 -10.81 -13.55 -6.23
CA ASN A 1 -10.44 -14.39 -5.08
C ASN A 1 -8.90 -14.46 -5.00
N THR A 2 -8.32 -13.76 -4.02
CA THR A 2 -6.87 -13.61 -3.81
C THR A 2 -6.12 -14.95 -3.74
N MET A 3 -6.76 -15.98 -3.22
CA MET A 3 -6.13 -17.28 -2.96
C MET A 3 -5.90 -18.11 -4.22
N ARG A 4 -6.78 -18.00 -5.23
CA ARG A 4 -6.64 -18.76 -6.49
C ARG A 4 -5.41 -18.39 -7.29
N GLY A 5 -4.98 -17.13 -7.24
CA GLY A 5 -3.80 -16.66 -7.96
C GLY A 5 -2.46 -17.24 -7.48
N PHE A 6 -2.45 -17.94 -6.33
CA PHE A 6 -1.25 -18.54 -5.75
C PHE A 6 -1.27 -20.07 -5.71
N ASN A 7 -2.19 -20.72 -6.45
CA ASN A 7 -2.34 -22.18 -6.46
C ASN A 7 -2.45 -22.83 -5.06
N ILE A 8 -3.18 -22.17 -4.14
CA ILE A 8 -3.39 -22.65 -2.79
C ILE A 8 -4.58 -23.61 -2.82
N PRO A 9 -4.45 -24.87 -2.33
CA PRO A 9 -5.55 -25.82 -2.27
C PRO A 9 -6.73 -25.28 -1.43
N ASP A 10 -7.96 -25.55 -1.87
CA ASP A 10 -9.17 -25.06 -1.21
C ASP A 10 -9.26 -25.48 0.27
N SER A 11 -8.75 -26.65 0.61
CA SER A 11 -8.67 -27.15 2.00
C SER A 11 -7.82 -26.27 2.92
N LEU A 12 -6.89 -25.48 2.38
CA LEU A 12 -6.02 -24.60 3.15
C LEU A 12 -6.52 -23.15 3.25
N HIS A 13 -7.60 -22.79 2.55
CA HIS A 13 -8.16 -21.44 2.57
C HIS A 13 -8.68 -21.02 3.96
N ALA A 14 -9.10 -21.98 4.78
CA ALA A 14 -9.56 -21.71 6.15
C ALA A 14 -8.41 -21.51 7.16
N HIS A 15 -7.16 -21.83 6.81
CA HIS A 15 -6.03 -21.67 7.72
C HIS A 15 -5.54 -20.21 7.75
N ASN A 16 -5.62 -19.57 8.93
CA ASN A 16 -5.20 -18.19 9.13
C ASN A 16 -3.76 -17.92 8.62
N ARG A 17 -2.83 -18.85 8.88
CA ARG A 17 -1.43 -18.72 8.42
C ARG A 17 -1.34 -18.69 6.88
N THR A 18 -2.08 -19.56 6.20
CA THR A 18 -2.11 -19.62 4.73
C THR A 18 -2.66 -18.32 4.14
N ASN A 19 -3.74 -17.79 4.74
CA ASN A 19 -4.36 -16.53 4.33
C ASN A 19 -3.39 -15.35 4.50
N ILE A 20 -2.69 -15.28 5.63
CA ILE A 20 -1.68 -14.24 5.88
C ILE A 20 -0.53 -14.33 4.87
N MET A 21 -0.02 -15.54 4.60
CA MET A 21 1.05 -15.74 3.62
C MET A 21 0.62 -15.36 2.19
N ALA A 22 -0.61 -15.70 1.79
CA ALA A 22 -1.15 -15.33 0.49
C ALA A 22 -1.29 -13.80 0.35
N ALA A 23 -1.82 -13.14 1.39
CA ALA A 23 -1.92 -11.68 1.43
C ALA A 23 -0.53 -11.02 1.34
N ALA A 24 0.45 -11.51 2.09
CA ALA A 24 1.82 -11.00 2.05
C ALA A 24 2.45 -11.16 0.65
N ARG A 25 2.29 -12.33 0.01
CA ARG A 25 2.79 -12.58 -1.36
C ARG A 25 2.14 -11.63 -2.38
N LEU A 26 0.83 -11.40 -2.27
CA LEU A 26 0.13 -10.47 -3.14
C LEU A 26 0.64 -9.04 -2.95
N LEU A 27 0.80 -8.58 -1.70
CA LEU A 27 1.37 -7.25 -1.41
C LEU A 27 2.77 -7.09 -1.99
N LEU A 28 3.65 -8.09 -1.84
CA LEU A 28 4.99 -8.08 -2.43
C LEU A 28 4.95 -8.03 -3.97
N SER A 29 4.01 -8.75 -4.59
CA SER A 29 3.81 -8.71 -6.05
C SER A 29 3.36 -7.33 -6.51
N LEU A 30 2.44 -6.71 -5.79
CA LEU A 30 1.96 -5.35 -6.06
C LEU A 30 3.05 -4.30 -5.84
N ASP A 31 3.89 -4.44 -4.81
CA ASP A 31 5.04 -3.55 -4.60
C ASP A 31 6.02 -3.63 -5.77
N LYS A 32 6.33 -4.82 -6.27
CA LYS A 32 7.13 -5.01 -7.48
C LYS A 32 6.47 -4.36 -8.71
N HIS A 33 5.14 -4.48 -8.85
CA HIS A 33 4.39 -3.88 -9.95
C HIS A 33 4.51 -2.35 -9.94
N TYR A 34 4.42 -1.72 -8.77
CA TYR A 34 4.49 -0.25 -8.61
C TYR A 34 5.91 0.28 -8.29
N ARG A 35 6.98 -0.50 -8.46
CA ARG A 35 8.38 -0.11 -8.14
C ARG A 35 8.87 1.16 -8.86
N TYR A 36 8.21 1.54 -9.96
CA TYR A 36 8.49 2.76 -10.69
C TYR A 36 8.03 4.03 -9.94
N ILE A 37 7.14 3.91 -8.95
CA ILE A 37 6.81 4.98 -8.00
C ILE A 37 7.94 5.03 -6.96
N LYS A 38 8.82 6.04 -7.08
CA LYS A 38 10.08 6.08 -6.32
C LYS A 38 9.90 6.42 -4.84
N GLN A 39 8.86 7.20 -4.50
CA GLN A 39 8.57 7.55 -3.12
C GLN A 39 7.89 6.39 -2.40
N PRO A 40 8.51 5.80 -1.35
CA PRO A 40 7.98 4.59 -0.69
C PRO A 40 6.59 4.78 -0.09
N GLU A 41 6.31 5.93 0.51
CA GLU A 41 5.01 6.24 1.11
C GLU A 41 3.90 6.35 0.06
N GLU A 42 4.18 6.99 -1.07
CA GLU A 42 3.23 7.03 -2.19
C GLU A 42 3.01 5.62 -2.74
N ARG A 43 4.10 4.87 -3.03
CA ARG A 43 4.00 3.50 -3.53
C ARG A 43 3.15 2.62 -2.62
N LEU A 44 3.30 2.73 -1.30
CA LEU A 44 2.49 1.99 -0.34
C LEU A 44 0.98 2.23 -0.54
N LYS A 45 0.56 3.48 -0.76
CA LYS A 45 -0.86 3.80 -1.00
C LYS A 45 -1.39 3.11 -2.26
N PHE A 46 -0.62 3.08 -3.35
CA PHE A 46 -0.97 2.35 -4.59
C PHE A 46 -1.06 0.85 -4.36
N VAL A 47 -0.11 0.27 -3.63
CA VAL A 47 -0.12 -1.16 -3.26
C VAL A 47 -1.37 -1.52 -2.47
N LEU A 48 -1.70 -0.73 -1.45
CA LEU A 48 -2.89 -0.93 -0.62
C LEU A 48 -4.18 -0.78 -1.43
N ALA A 49 -4.26 0.25 -2.27
CA ALA A 49 -5.41 0.48 -3.14
C ALA A 49 -5.60 -0.68 -4.12
N ALA A 50 -4.51 -1.14 -4.75
CA ALA A 50 -4.55 -2.27 -5.69
C ALA A 50 -4.86 -3.61 -5.00
N TYR A 51 -4.45 -3.78 -3.75
CA TYR A 51 -4.81 -4.94 -2.94
C TYR A 51 -6.32 -5.00 -2.69
N ASN A 52 -6.95 -3.87 -2.40
CA ASN A 52 -8.39 -3.79 -2.10
C ASN A 52 -9.26 -3.74 -3.37
N ALA A 53 -8.93 -2.87 -4.33
CA ALA A 53 -9.73 -2.62 -5.54
C ALA A 53 -9.34 -3.48 -6.74
N GLY A 54 -8.16 -4.09 -6.72
CA GLY A 54 -7.54 -4.71 -7.89
C GLY A 54 -6.71 -3.71 -8.70
N TYR A 55 -5.52 -4.14 -9.10
CA TYR A 55 -4.55 -3.29 -9.83
C TYR A 55 -5.08 -2.73 -11.15
N GLY A 56 -6.03 -3.43 -11.78
CA GLY A 56 -6.64 -2.98 -13.05
C GLY A 56 -7.36 -1.65 -12.90
N HIS A 57 -8.20 -1.50 -11.85
CA HIS A 57 -8.91 -0.26 -11.57
C HIS A 57 -7.98 0.88 -11.19
N ILE A 58 -6.91 0.58 -10.44
CA ILE A 58 -5.90 1.59 -10.07
C ILE A 58 -5.12 2.06 -11.30
N ASN A 59 -4.73 1.15 -12.19
CA ASN A 59 -4.06 1.50 -13.45
C ASN A 59 -4.96 2.33 -14.38
N ASP A 60 -6.27 2.06 -14.43
CA ASP A 60 -7.24 2.92 -15.14
C ASP A 60 -7.26 4.32 -14.54
N ALA A 61 -7.39 4.45 -13.20
CA ALA A 61 -7.39 5.73 -12.53
C ALA A 61 -6.08 6.52 -12.78
N MET A 62 -4.93 5.83 -12.82
CA MET A 62 -3.64 6.44 -13.18
C MET A 62 -3.62 6.97 -14.62
N ARG A 63 -4.20 6.24 -15.58
CA ARG A 63 -4.29 6.69 -16.98
C ARG A 63 -5.20 7.90 -17.11
N LEU A 64 -6.34 7.90 -16.43
CA LEU A 64 -7.24 9.05 -16.39
C LEU A 64 -6.55 10.26 -15.73
N ALA A 65 -5.92 10.10 -14.56
CA ALA A 65 -5.18 11.17 -13.92
C ALA A 65 -4.18 11.81 -14.89
N HIS A 66 -3.40 11.01 -15.60
CA HIS A 66 -2.46 11.51 -16.58
C HIS A 66 -3.13 12.26 -17.73
N LYS A 67 -4.22 11.71 -18.28
CA LYS A 67 -5.00 12.34 -19.36
C LYS A 67 -5.49 13.75 -18.98
N TYR A 68 -5.92 13.92 -17.73
CA TYR A 68 -6.45 15.18 -17.23
C TYR A 68 -5.38 16.10 -16.60
N GLY A 69 -4.07 15.83 -16.81
CA GLY A 69 -2.98 16.69 -16.37
C GLY A 69 -2.59 16.53 -14.90
N TYR A 70 -3.05 15.48 -14.23
CA TYR A 70 -2.69 15.16 -12.85
C TYR A 70 -1.48 14.22 -12.77
N ASN A 71 -0.83 14.23 -11.60
CA ASN A 71 0.33 13.35 -11.39
C ASN A 71 -0.12 11.91 -11.13
N LYS A 72 0.05 11.04 -12.14
CA LYS A 72 -0.30 9.62 -12.07
C LYS A 72 0.52 8.80 -11.05
N TYR A 73 1.58 9.35 -10.47
CA TYR A 73 2.42 8.72 -9.45
C TYR A 73 2.16 9.25 -8.04
N LYS A 74 1.18 10.13 -7.88
CA LYS A 74 0.74 10.68 -6.61
C LYS A 74 -0.67 10.21 -6.31
N TRP A 75 -0.90 9.76 -5.08
CA TRP A 75 -2.19 9.24 -4.67
C TRP A 75 -3.15 10.37 -4.34
N ASP A 76 -2.89 11.11 -3.24
CA ASP A 76 -3.82 12.09 -2.68
C ASP A 76 -4.09 13.26 -3.65
N ASN A 77 -5.37 13.57 -3.86
CA ASN A 77 -5.87 14.60 -4.77
C ASN A 77 -5.39 14.43 -6.23
N ASN A 78 -4.98 13.23 -6.60
CA ASN A 78 -4.56 12.86 -7.95
C ASN A 78 -5.26 11.57 -8.37
N VAL A 79 -4.66 10.40 -8.14
CA VAL A 79 -5.20 9.12 -8.62
C VAL A 79 -6.45 8.70 -7.83
N ASP A 80 -6.53 8.98 -6.55
CA ASP A 80 -7.72 8.74 -5.71
C ASP A 80 -8.97 9.41 -6.27
N SER A 81 -8.84 10.65 -6.74
CA SER A 81 -9.95 11.41 -7.34
C SER A 81 -10.47 10.76 -8.63
N PHE A 82 -9.57 10.18 -9.43
CA PHE A 82 -9.97 9.45 -10.64
C PHE A 82 -10.51 8.06 -10.35
N LEU A 83 -10.10 7.43 -9.24
CA LEU A 83 -10.76 6.21 -8.77
C LEU A 83 -12.22 6.47 -8.37
N ILE A 84 -12.49 7.60 -7.71
CA ILE A 84 -13.85 8.06 -7.41
C ILE A 84 -14.64 8.29 -8.72
N ASN A 85 -14.05 9.02 -9.65
CA ASN A 85 -14.68 9.36 -10.93
C ASN A 85 -15.01 8.12 -11.77
N LYS A 86 -14.33 6.99 -11.60
CA LYS A 86 -14.68 5.73 -12.28
C LYS A 86 -16.05 5.15 -11.93
N SER A 87 -16.79 5.71 -10.98
CA SER A 87 -18.22 5.43 -10.77
C SER A 87 -19.13 6.16 -11.74
N LYS A 88 -18.61 7.12 -12.53
CA LYS A 88 -19.37 7.94 -13.47
C LYS A 88 -19.14 7.47 -14.88
N LYS A 89 -20.23 7.44 -15.69
CA LYS A 89 -20.22 6.89 -17.05
C LYS A 89 -19.16 7.53 -17.94
N GLU A 90 -19.04 8.85 -17.92
CA GLU A 90 -18.07 9.60 -18.73
C GLU A 90 -16.61 9.21 -18.50
N TYR A 91 -16.29 8.65 -17.31
CA TYR A 91 -14.92 8.19 -16.98
C TYR A 91 -14.72 6.71 -17.25
N TYR A 92 -15.65 5.84 -16.85
CA TYR A 92 -15.41 4.40 -17.02
C TYR A 92 -15.61 3.91 -18.46
N THR A 93 -16.31 4.70 -19.31
CA THR A 93 -16.42 4.45 -20.76
C THR A 93 -15.29 5.08 -21.57
N ASP A 94 -14.37 5.82 -20.93
CA ASP A 94 -13.20 6.38 -21.59
C ASP A 94 -12.35 5.26 -22.20
N PRO A 95 -11.84 5.39 -23.46
CA PRO A 95 -11.02 4.38 -24.12
C PRO A 95 -9.76 3.96 -23.33
N LEU A 96 -9.29 4.79 -22.40
CA LEU A 96 -8.17 4.44 -21.54
C LEU A 96 -8.56 3.51 -20.38
N CYS A 97 -9.85 3.40 -20.03
CA CYS A 97 -10.36 2.48 -19.05
C CYS A 97 -10.55 1.09 -19.66
N ARG A 98 -9.93 0.08 -19.04
CA ARG A 98 -9.97 -1.32 -19.48
C ARG A 98 -10.80 -2.20 -18.56
N ASN A 99 -11.10 -1.71 -17.35
CA ASN A 99 -11.75 -2.49 -16.29
C ASN A 99 -13.15 -1.98 -15.94
N GLY A 100 -13.73 -1.09 -16.77
CA GLY A 100 -15.10 -0.63 -16.60
C GLY A 100 -15.36 0.18 -15.33
N GLU A 101 -16.62 0.19 -14.92
CA GLU A 101 -17.13 0.90 -13.75
C GLU A 101 -16.50 0.40 -12.44
N PHE A 102 -16.30 1.32 -11.47
CA PHE A 102 -15.83 0.98 -10.14
C PHE A 102 -16.59 1.74 -9.05
N ASN A 103 -17.42 1.03 -8.30
CA ASN A 103 -18.26 1.60 -7.24
C ASN A 103 -17.68 1.39 -5.82
N GLY A 104 -16.61 0.57 -5.68
CA GLY A 104 -15.95 0.25 -4.41
C GLY A 104 -15.00 1.33 -3.87
N TRP A 105 -14.97 2.53 -4.45
CA TRP A 105 -13.98 3.55 -4.14
C TRP A 105 -14.02 4.02 -2.68
N ARG A 106 -15.23 4.10 -2.04
CA ARG A 106 -15.35 4.51 -0.62
C ARG A 106 -14.61 3.55 0.31
N GLU A 107 -14.79 2.25 0.09
CA GLU A 107 -14.10 1.21 0.85
C GLU A 107 -12.60 1.29 0.62
N THR A 108 -12.17 1.38 -0.64
CA THR A 108 -10.76 1.44 -1.02
C THR A 108 -10.04 2.64 -0.39
N LEU A 109 -10.63 3.84 -0.50
CA LEU A 109 -10.03 5.05 0.10
C LEU A 109 -9.96 4.94 1.63
N SER A 110 -11.01 4.45 2.27
CA SER A 110 -11.04 4.23 3.72
C SER A 110 -9.99 3.22 4.15
N PHE A 111 -9.84 2.11 3.41
CA PHE A 111 -8.83 1.09 3.66
C PHE A 111 -7.42 1.65 3.55
N VAL A 112 -7.09 2.32 2.45
CA VAL A 112 -5.78 2.96 2.24
C VAL A 112 -5.45 3.91 3.39
N LYS A 113 -6.37 4.81 3.73
CA LYS A 113 -6.18 5.79 4.81
C LYS A 113 -5.94 5.12 6.17
N LYS A 114 -6.75 4.12 6.54
CA LYS A 114 -6.64 3.41 7.82
C LYS A 114 -5.31 2.66 7.92
N VAL A 115 -4.95 1.89 6.90
CA VAL A 115 -3.72 1.08 6.92
C VAL A 115 -2.47 1.96 6.87
N HIS A 116 -2.47 3.00 6.03
CA HIS A 116 -1.36 3.95 5.93
C HIS A 116 -1.12 4.68 7.27
N ASN A 117 -2.18 5.16 7.92
CA ASN A 117 -2.06 5.82 9.23
C ASN A 117 -1.53 4.87 10.31
N ASN A 118 -1.99 3.62 10.33
CA ASN A 118 -1.47 2.62 11.26
C ASN A 118 0.01 2.31 10.99
N TRP A 119 0.39 2.16 9.72
CA TRP A 119 1.79 1.96 9.35
C TRP A 119 2.69 3.12 9.81
N GLN A 120 2.26 4.37 9.64
CA GLN A 120 3.00 5.53 10.13
C GLN A 120 3.18 5.48 11.65
N ARG A 121 2.11 5.17 12.40
CA ARG A 121 2.18 5.03 13.87
C ARG A 121 3.20 3.97 14.29
N PHE A 122 3.16 2.79 13.67
CA PHE A 122 4.11 1.70 13.96
C PHE A 122 5.54 2.10 13.60
N SER A 123 5.77 2.74 12.48
CA SER A 123 7.09 3.19 12.04
C SER A 123 7.70 4.19 13.03
N HIS A 124 6.92 5.14 13.52
CA HIS A 124 7.36 6.08 14.56
C HIS A 124 7.68 5.38 15.88
N THR A 125 6.85 4.44 16.31
CA THR A 125 7.09 3.67 17.55
C THR A 125 8.36 2.83 17.45
N GLN A 126 8.59 2.14 16.35
CA GLN A 126 9.81 1.36 16.08
C GLN A 126 11.06 2.24 16.09
N LYS A 127 11.00 3.41 15.46
CA LYS A 127 12.11 4.37 15.44
C LYS A 127 12.45 4.84 16.86
N ASN A 128 11.44 5.27 17.63
CA ASN A 128 11.62 5.72 19.01
C ASN A 128 12.22 4.64 19.92
N TYR A 129 11.75 3.38 19.76
CA TYR A 129 12.30 2.23 20.50
C TYR A 129 13.77 1.97 20.12
N SER A 130 14.09 1.95 18.84
CA SER A 130 15.47 1.78 18.35
C SER A 130 16.41 2.88 18.85
N ASP A 131 15.97 4.14 18.85
CA ASP A 131 16.75 5.28 19.35
C ASP A 131 16.95 5.22 20.87
N SER A 132 15.94 4.75 21.62
CA SER A 132 16.06 4.53 23.08
C SER A 132 17.07 3.44 23.40
N ILE A 133 17.06 2.31 22.71
CA ILE A 133 18.04 1.23 22.87
C ILE A 133 19.45 1.72 22.55
N LYS A 134 19.65 2.47 21.45
CA LYS A 134 20.96 3.04 21.11
C LYS A 134 21.50 3.95 22.23
N ARG A 135 20.64 4.83 22.79
CA ARG A 135 21.03 5.71 23.91
C ARG A 135 21.47 4.91 25.14
N ILE A 136 20.74 3.85 25.52
CA ILE A 136 21.08 3.00 26.66
C ILE A 136 22.45 2.32 26.44
N ILE A 137 22.67 1.75 25.26
CA ILE A 137 23.94 1.09 24.92
C ILE A 137 25.10 2.09 25.01
N THR A 138 24.97 3.28 24.41
CA THR A 138 25.99 4.32 24.43
C THR A 138 26.32 4.77 25.85
N THR A 139 25.30 5.01 26.69
CA THR A 139 25.48 5.43 28.09
C THR A 139 26.20 4.35 28.92
N ASN A 140 25.85 3.07 28.73
CA ASN A 140 26.50 1.97 29.43
C ASN A 140 27.96 1.76 29.01
N THR A 141 28.24 1.96 27.69
CA THR A 141 29.62 1.89 27.15
C THR A 141 30.48 3.00 27.78
N LEU A 142 29.99 4.23 27.80
CA LEU A 142 30.71 5.38 28.39
C LEU A 142 30.96 5.20 29.90
N LYS A 143 30.02 4.62 30.62
CA LYS A 143 30.23 4.30 32.07
C LYS A 143 31.32 3.25 32.24
N ARG A 144 31.38 2.19 31.45
CA ARG A 144 32.43 1.16 31.53
C ARG A 144 33.83 1.72 31.28
N ILE A 145 33.99 2.63 30.31
CA ILE A 145 35.28 3.29 30.06
C ILE A 145 35.74 4.13 31.25
N LYS A 146 34.84 4.85 31.95
CA LYS A 146 35.17 5.68 33.11
C LYS A 146 35.63 4.92 34.35
N TYR A 147 35.31 3.63 34.48
CA TYR A 147 35.66 2.79 35.64
C TYR A 147 36.79 1.79 35.32
N SER A 148 37.41 1.86 34.12
CA SER A 148 38.56 1.04 33.73
C SER A 148 39.90 1.79 33.73
N GLU A 149 39.91 3.04 34.17
CA GLU A 149 41.08 3.85 34.52
C GLU A 149 41.29 3.85 36.04
#